data_7bbac578a6f04c95c99dbc70309b033d
#
_entry.id   7bbac578a6f04c95c99dbc70309b033d
#
_cell.length_a   1.000
_cell.length_b   1.000
_cell.length_c   1.000
_cell.angle_alpha   90.00
_cell.angle_beta   90.00
_cell.angle_gamma   90.00
#
_symmetry.space_group_name_H-M   'P 1'
#
loop_
_entity.id
_entity.type
_entity.pdbx_description
1 polymer ?
#
loop_
_entity_poly.entity_id
_entity_poly.type
_entity_poly.pdbx_seq_one_letter_code
_entity_poly.pdbx_strand_id
1 'polypeptide(L)'
;MKDILTELHTPCLMQCGFYPDDDHGPYNREGTCFSVLPEKGQGRYWTYTRDNLFSISIQDFVFYEDLFLEFQQPKYLSFNYYDSVSGEEFNPYKRLSSGCIRVHIGYNNLYRASYRKNIPIRSTAIEIMPEYYEDYLKSKYPVEYKDLRSSFITIDGMTNFAELVFLLRQIRNFRGTGIAAKLYYEGKVAEAVSLIVEKAKAHKKTHPSKSISRQDMDGLTAVTAYIDDHFSSEIHLEHLARIACMGLTKLKYTFKQANQCTITEYIQNKRMNHAEQLLTSTDLHINQIAYIVGYHNSSRFSQLFRKSTGLLPNEYRRFTVTSK
;
A
#
# COMPACT_ATOMS: atom_id res chain seq x y z
N MET A 1 -11.62 21.06 -18.93
CA MET A 1 -11.95 19.63 -18.81
C MET A 1 -11.17 19.13 -17.62
N LYS A 2 -11.82 18.54 -16.64
CA LYS A 2 -11.15 17.97 -15.47
C LYS A 2 -10.31 16.80 -15.96
N ASP A 3 -9.03 16.76 -15.56
CA ASP A 3 -8.08 15.74 -15.98
C ASP A 3 -7.41 15.16 -14.73
N ILE A 4 -7.34 13.84 -14.66
CA ILE A 4 -6.76 13.11 -13.52
C ILE A 4 -5.31 13.54 -13.22
N LEU A 5 -4.54 13.94 -14.24
CA LEU A 5 -3.19 14.44 -14.07
C LEU A 5 -3.19 15.74 -13.25
N THR A 6 -4.09 16.67 -13.58
CA THR A 6 -4.18 17.99 -12.95
C THR A 6 -4.93 17.97 -11.61
N GLU A 7 -5.86 17.04 -11.40
CA GLU A 7 -6.67 16.98 -10.17
C GLU A 7 -6.07 16.06 -9.09
N LEU A 8 -5.39 14.99 -9.48
CA LEU A 8 -4.84 14.01 -8.54
C LEU A 8 -3.32 14.07 -8.46
N HIS A 9 -2.62 13.87 -9.60
CA HIS A 9 -1.18 13.66 -9.58
C HIS A 9 -0.40 14.95 -9.35
N THR A 10 -0.59 15.96 -10.17
CA THR A 10 0.22 17.19 -10.15
C THR A 10 0.17 17.91 -8.80
N PRO A 11 -0.99 18.14 -8.16
CA PRO A 11 -1.02 18.83 -6.86
C PRO A 11 -0.29 18.05 -5.76
N CYS A 12 -0.50 16.74 -5.71
CA CYS A 12 0.16 15.87 -4.72
C CYS A 12 1.67 15.82 -4.94
N LEU A 13 2.12 15.65 -6.18
CA LEU A 13 3.54 15.57 -6.51
C LEU A 13 4.28 16.89 -6.27
N MET A 14 3.69 18.02 -6.66
CA MET A 14 4.28 19.34 -6.41
C MET A 14 4.43 19.61 -4.90
N GLN A 15 3.43 19.25 -4.10
CA GLN A 15 3.51 19.35 -2.64
C GLN A 15 4.64 18.50 -2.06
N CYS A 16 4.89 17.32 -2.61
CA CYS A 16 5.99 16.44 -2.21
C CYS A 16 7.37 16.92 -2.69
N GLY A 17 7.43 17.93 -3.55
CA GLY A 17 8.70 18.44 -4.11
C GLY A 17 9.14 17.70 -5.36
N PHE A 18 8.20 17.33 -6.21
CA PHE A 18 8.47 16.93 -7.58
C PHE A 18 8.28 18.11 -8.52
N TYR A 19 8.90 18.01 -9.69
CA TYR A 19 8.71 18.94 -10.82
C TYR A 19 8.50 18.12 -12.10
N PRO A 20 7.74 18.64 -13.08
CA PRO A 20 7.63 18.02 -14.40
C PRO A 20 9.00 17.92 -15.08
N ASP A 21 9.29 16.76 -15.69
CA ASP A 21 10.58 16.49 -16.31
C ASP A 21 10.36 15.88 -17.70
N ASP A 22 10.93 16.50 -18.72
CA ASP A 22 10.86 16.01 -20.11
C ASP A 22 11.77 14.79 -20.35
N ASP A 23 12.72 14.53 -19.45
CA ASP A 23 13.53 13.31 -19.48
C ASP A 23 12.77 12.14 -18.87
N HIS A 24 12.19 11.31 -19.72
CA HIS A 24 11.45 10.12 -19.31
C HIS A 24 12.33 8.99 -18.76
N GLY A 25 13.67 9.08 -18.89
CA GLY A 25 14.59 8.04 -18.46
C GLY A 25 14.25 6.67 -19.04
N PRO A 26 14.05 5.65 -18.18
CA PRO A 26 13.71 4.30 -18.64
C PRO A 26 12.23 4.11 -19.00
N TYR A 27 11.40 5.13 -18.84
CA TYR A 27 9.95 5.00 -19.00
C TYR A 27 9.49 5.37 -20.40
N ASN A 28 8.25 4.99 -20.68
CA ASN A 28 7.58 5.24 -21.95
C ASN A 28 7.23 6.74 -22.11
N ARG A 29 7.39 7.27 -23.32
CA ARG A 29 7.11 8.68 -23.64
C ARG A 29 5.62 9.02 -23.76
N GLU A 30 4.74 8.03 -23.71
CA GLU A 30 3.28 8.27 -23.73
C GLU A 30 2.73 8.78 -22.37
N GLY A 31 3.50 8.66 -21.30
CA GLY A 31 3.16 9.22 -20.00
C GLY A 31 3.87 10.53 -19.71
N THR A 32 3.53 11.14 -18.59
CA THR A 32 4.20 12.32 -18.02
C THR A 32 5.18 11.87 -16.94
N CYS A 33 6.37 12.46 -16.96
CA CYS A 33 7.39 12.19 -15.97
C CYS A 33 7.53 13.38 -15.01
N PHE A 34 7.79 13.06 -13.75
CA PHE A 34 8.14 14.02 -12.70
C PHE A 34 9.42 13.54 -12.02
N SER A 35 10.35 14.43 -11.79
CA SER A 35 11.56 14.17 -11.03
C SER A 35 11.49 14.82 -9.65
N VAL A 36 12.11 14.20 -8.65
CA VAL A 36 12.24 14.79 -7.32
C VAL A 36 13.23 15.96 -7.39
N LEU A 37 12.91 17.09 -6.74
CA LEU A 37 13.83 18.21 -6.60
C LEU A 37 15.16 17.74 -5.99
N PRO A 38 16.33 18.09 -6.57
CA PRO A 38 17.63 17.55 -6.17
C PRO A 38 17.97 17.74 -4.69
N GLU A 39 17.48 18.81 -4.08
CA GLU A 39 17.64 19.08 -2.64
C GLU A 39 16.74 18.24 -1.73
N LYS A 40 15.67 17.67 -2.27
CA LYS A 40 14.72 16.84 -1.51
C LYS A 40 14.93 15.34 -1.69
N GLY A 41 15.57 14.94 -2.81
CA GLY A 41 15.72 13.52 -3.09
C GLY A 41 16.25 13.25 -4.50
N GLN A 42 15.98 12.04 -4.96
CA GLN A 42 16.30 11.62 -6.33
C GLN A 42 15.31 10.59 -6.84
N GLY A 43 15.22 10.44 -8.16
CA GLY A 43 14.37 9.47 -8.81
C GLY A 43 13.12 10.09 -9.41
N ARG A 44 12.22 9.25 -9.88
CA ARG A 44 11.13 9.65 -10.76
C ARG A 44 9.80 9.05 -10.39
N TYR A 45 8.77 9.80 -10.72
CA TYR A 45 7.37 9.37 -10.77
C TYR A 45 6.92 9.50 -12.21
N TRP A 46 6.51 8.40 -12.82
CA TRP A 46 5.95 8.38 -14.16
C TRP A 46 4.47 8.03 -14.10
N THR A 47 3.64 8.71 -14.90
CA THR A 47 2.22 8.41 -14.98
C THR A 47 1.70 8.51 -16.41
N TYR A 48 0.93 7.51 -16.82
CA TYR A 48 0.12 7.53 -18.03
C TYR A 48 -1.32 7.79 -17.65
N THR A 49 -1.97 8.74 -18.31
CA THR A 49 -3.37 9.08 -18.06
C THR A 49 -4.19 8.84 -19.32
N ARG A 50 -5.41 8.33 -19.14
CA ARG A 50 -6.37 8.18 -20.22
C ARG A 50 -7.60 9.03 -19.90
N ASP A 51 -7.65 10.23 -20.44
CA ASP A 51 -8.69 11.21 -20.17
C ASP A 51 -8.97 11.33 -18.66
N ASN A 52 -10.24 11.31 -18.24
CA ASN A 52 -10.62 11.22 -16.83
C ASN A 52 -11.10 9.81 -16.45
N LEU A 53 -10.59 8.76 -17.11
CA LEU A 53 -11.01 7.39 -16.87
C LEU A 53 -10.09 6.67 -15.89
N PHE A 54 -8.80 6.70 -16.17
CA PHE A 54 -7.81 6.02 -15.33
C PHE A 54 -6.41 6.61 -15.51
N SER A 55 -5.55 6.33 -14.55
CA SER A 55 -4.11 6.49 -14.67
C SER A 55 -3.35 5.21 -14.28
N ILE A 56 -2.14 5.13 -14.76
CA ILE A 56 -1.17 4.09 -14.40
C ILE A 56 0.08 4.82 -13.94
N SER A 57 0.56 4.50 -12.73
CA SER A 57 1.69 5.18 -12.13
C SER A 57 2.84 4.22 -11.84
N ILE A 58 4.07 4.65 -12.13
CA ILE A 58 5.30 3.94 -11.75
C ILE A 58 6.12 4.88 -10.88
N GLN A 59 6.44 4.42 -9.69
CA GLN A 59 7.19 5.14 -8.67
C GLN A 59 8.56 4.49 -8.51
N ASP A 60 9.62 5.27 -8.62
CA ASP A 60 11.00 4.86 -8.32
C ASP A 60 11.81 6.08 -7.87
N PHE A 61 11.71 6.40 -6.59
CA PHE A 61 12.34 7.57 -6.01
C PHE A 61 12.69 7.37 -4.53
N VAL A 62 13.51 8.28 -4.00
CA VAL A 62 13.88 8.32 -2.60
C VAL A 62 13.95 9.78 -2.13
N PHE A 63 13.44 10.05 -0.94
CA PHE A 63 13.59 11.34 -0.26
C PHE A 63 14.76 11.32 0.71
N TYR A 64 15.45 12.46 0.88
CA TYR A 64 16.56 12.61 1.81
C TYR A 64 16.13 12.97 3.24
N GLU A 65 14.86 13.40 3.39
CA GLU A 65 14.22 13.67 4.68
C GLU A 65 12.93 12.86 4.82
N ASP A 66 12.45 12.66 6.06
CA ASP A 66 11.14 12.07 6.29
C ASP A 66 10.07 12.98 5.67
N LEU A 67 9.22 12.42 4.83
CA LEU A 67 8.11 13.15 4.22
C LEU A 67 6.82 12.88 5.01
N PHE A 68 6.15 13.95 5.43
CA PHE A 68 4.77 13.90 5.87
C PHE A 68 3.88 14.49 4.77
N LEU A 69 2.98 13.67 4.25
CA LEU A 69 2.04 14.05 3.20
C LEU A 69 0.65 14.21 3.79
N GLU A 70 0.04 15.34 3.49
CA GLU A 70 -1.38 15.59 3.77
C GLU A 70 -2.01 16.25 2.54
N PHE A 71 -3.01 15.60 1.93
CA PHE A 71 -3.71 16.20 0.81
C PHE A 71 -5.17 15.73 0.71
N GLN A 72 -5.99 16.59 0.12
CA GLN A 72 -7.40 16.30 -0.13
C GLN A 72 -7.54 15.39 -1.34
N GLN A 73 -7.92 14.13 -1.11
CA GLN A 73 -8.11 13.16 -2.19
C GLN A 73 -9.42 13.42 -2.93
N PRO A 74 -9.44 13.38 -4.27
CA PRO A 74 -10.68 13.30 -5.04
C PRO A 74 -11.34 11.92 -4.88
N LYS A 75 -12.48 11.71 -5.55
CA LYS A 75 -13.07 10.36 -5.64
C LYS A 75 -12.30 9.54 -6.66
N TYR A 76 -11.74 8.40 -6.22
CA TYR A 76 -11.10 7.40 -7.08
C TYR A 76 -11.00 6.05 -6.37
N LEU A 77 -10.72 5.01 -7.14
CA LEU A 77 -10.29 3.72 -6.62
C LEU A 77 -8.88 3.45 -7.12
N SER A 78 -7.98 3.05 -6.26
CA SER A 78 -6.67 2.62 -6.71
C SER A 78 -6.21 1.34 -6.00
N PHE A 79 -5.29 0.68 -6.65
CA PHE A 79 -4.49 -0.37 -6.04
C PHE A 79 -3.06 -0.24 -6.53
N ASN A 80 -2.15 -0.55 -5.66
CA ASN A 80 -0.73 -0.56 -5.94
C ASN A 80 -0.04 -1.79 -5.35
N TYR A 81 1.14 -2.08 -5.87
CA TYR A 81 2.05 -3.07 -5.32
C TYR A 81 3.39 -2.40 -5.07
N TYR A 82 3.83 -2.43 -3.81
CA TYR A 82 5.13 -1.92 -3.42
C TYR A 82 6.19 -3.02 -3.50
N ASP A 83 7.22 -2.83 -4.32
CA ASP A 83 8.45 -3.63 -4.29
C ASP A 83 9.34 -3.19 -3.12
N SER A 84 9.32 -1.88 -2.77
CA SER A 84 10.01 -1.30 -1.62
C SER A 84 9.23 -0.09 -1.12
N VAL A 85 9.07 0.01 0.19
CA VAL A 85 8.49 1.17 0.90
C VAL A 85 8.76 1.05 2.39
N SER A 86 8.87 2.19 3.06
CA SER A 86 8.78 2.29 4.51
C SER A 86 7.98 3.54 4.86
N GLY A 87 6.91 3.34 5.61
CA GLY A 87 6.01 4.43 5.97
C GLY A 87 4.72 3.96 6.61
N GLU A 88 3.87 4.91 6.87
CA GLU A 88 2.61 4.72 7.57
C GLU A 88 1.54 5.61 6.97
N GLU A 89 0.32 5.11 6.88
CA GLU A 89 -0.89 5.87 6.58
C GLU A 89 -1.67 6.12 7.86
N PHE A 90 -2.34 7.28 7.95
CA PHE A 90 -3.16 7.66 9.09
C PHE A 90 -4.62 7.84 8.66
N ASN A 91 -5.55 7.41 9.54
CA ASN A 91 -7.00 7.52 9.34
C ASN A 91 -7.59 6.63 8.21
N PRO A 92 -7.67 5.31 8.42
CA PRO A 92 -7.22 4.53 9.58
C PRO A 92 -5.71 4.26 9.53
N TYR A 93 -5.11 4.03 10.69
CA TYR A 93 -3.70 3.68 10.76
C TYR A 93 -3.41 2.39 10.02
N LYS A 94 -2.46 2.45 9.08
CA LYS A 94 -1.97 1.29 8.33
C LYS A 94 -0.47 1.45 8.09
N ARG A 95 0.30 0.39 8.31
CA ARG A 95 1.69 0.35 7.87
C ARG A 95 1.75 0.14 6.35
N LEU A 96 2.54 0.92 5.67
CA LEU A 96 2.95 0.63 4.30
C LEU A 96 3.98 -0.50 4.32
N SER A 97 3.72 -1.56 3.57
CA SER A 97 4.58 -2.75 3.52
C SER A 97 4.78 -3.19 2.09
N SER A 98 6.00 -3.64 1.78
CA SER A 98 6.29 -4.26 0.49
C SER A 98 5.67 -5.66 0.38
N GLY A 99 5.53 -6.16 -0.84
CA GLY A 99 5.07 -7.52 -1.12
C GLY A 99 3.57 -7.76 -0.91
N CYS A 100 2.74 -6.72 -0.78
CA CYS A 100 1.29 -6.84 -0.71
C CYS A 100 0.59 -5.82 -1.62
N ILE A 101 -0.62 -6.15 -2.03
CA ILE A 101 -1.51 -5.20 -2.71
C ILE A 101 -2.03 -4.20 -1.68
N ARG A 102 -1.90 -2.92 -1.97
CA ARG A 102 -2.49 -1.85 -1.17
C ARG A 102 -3.57 -1.14 -1.97
N VAL A 103 -4.73 -0.98 -1.36
CA VAL A 103 -5.88 -0.29 -1.96
C VAL A 103 -6.09 1.06 -1.30
N HIS A 104 -6.33 2.09 -2.12
CA HIS A 104 -6.75 3.40 -1.66
C HIS A 104 -8.11 3.74 -2.29
N ILE A 105 -8.99 4.28 -1.46
CA ILE A 105 -10.31 4.75 -1.89
C ILE A 105 -10.41 6.21 -1.52
N GLY A 106 -10.27 7.07 -2.52
CA GLY A 106 -10.51 8.50 -2.39
C GLY A 106 -12.01 8.77 -2.28
N TYR A 107 -12.41 9.55 -1.29
CA TYR A 107 -13.82 9.89 -1.05
C TYR A 107 -14.01 11.35 -0.68
N ASN A 108 -13.25 12.25 -1.31
CA ASN A 108 -13.14 13.66 -0.91
C ASN A 108 -12.71 13.80 0.56
N ASN A 109 -11.83 12.93 0.99
CA ASN A 109 -11.31 12.87 2.37
C ASN A 109 -9.84 13.31 2.42
N LEU A 110 -9.44 13.73 3.59
CA LEU A 110 -8.05 14.08 3.86
C LEU A 110 -7.20 12.82 4.00
N TYR A 111 -6.25 12.64 3.11
CA TYR A 111 -5.24 11.58 3.17
C TYR A 111 -4.03 12.08 3.96
N ARG A 112 -3.53 11.23 4.83
CA ARG A 112 -2.32 11.49 5.61
C ARG A 112 -1.41 10.28 5.59
N ALA A 113 -0.14 10.49 5.27
CA ALA A 113 0.88 9.45 5.28
C ALA A 113 2.24 10.01 5.69
N SER A 114 3.10 9.16 6.24
CA SER A 114 4.51 9.46 6.43
C SER A 114 5.36 8.44 5.69
N TYR A 115 6.46 8.91 5.09
CA TYR A 115 7.44 8.09 4.41
C TYR A 115 8.82 8.33 5.01
N ARG A 116 9.56 7.25 5.22
CA ARG A 116 10.90 7.31 5.82
C ARG A 116 11.93 7.74 4.80
N LYS A 117 12.81 8.67 5.23
CA LYS A 117 13.94 9.15 4.44
C LYS A 117 14.86 8.03 4.00
N ASN A 118 15.51 8.23 2.87
CA ASN A 118 16.54 7.35 2.30
C ASN A 118 16.08 5.91 2.00
N ILE A 119 14.80 5.61 2.16
CA ILE A 119 14.23 4.31 1.78
C ILE A 119 13.58 4.46 0.40
N PRO A 120 14.01 3.67 -0.60
CA PRO A 120 13.42 3.73 -1.92
C PRO A 120 11.93 3.40 -1.89
N ILE A 121 11.13 4.27 -2.50
CA ILE A 121 9.72 4.01 -2.77
C ILE A 121 9.62 3.50 -4.19
N ARG A 122 9.36 2.19 -4.33
CA ARG A 122 9.19 1.52 -5.61
C ARG A 122 7.84 0.87 -5.68
N SER A 123 6.99 1.36 -6.56
CA SER A 123 5.67 0.77 -6.74
C SER A 123 5.17 0.91 -8.18
N THR A 124 4.13 0.14 -8.48
CA THR A 124 3.31 0.30 -9.68
C THR A 124 1.86 0.33 -9.24
N ALA A 125 1.12 1.32 -9.71
CA ALA A 125 -0.26 1.54 -9.33
C ALA A 125 -1.18 1.72 -10.54
N ILE A 126 -2.47 1.47 -10.34
CA ILE A 126 -3.55 1.84 -11.25
C ILE A 126 -4.58 2.59 -10.42
N GLU A 127 -4.92 3.79 -10.88
CA GLU A 127 -5.98 4.63 -10.33
C GLU A 127 -7.14 4.70 -11.34
N ILE A 128 -8.38 4.46 -10.88
CA ILE A 128 -9.57 4.53 -11.72
C ILE A 128 -10.57 5.53 -11.17
N MET A 129 -11.07 6.37 -12.05
CA MET A 129 -11.99 7.47 -11.70
C MET A 129 -13.45 7.02 -11.76
N PRO A 130 -14.37 7.75 -11.12
CA PRO A 130 -15.81 7.47 -11.21
C PRO A 130 -16.32 7.32 -12.64
N GLU A 131 -15.81 8.12 -13.58
CA GLU A 131 -16.16 8.07 -14.99
C GLU A 131 -15.88 6.71 -15.63
N TYR A 132 -14.86 5.98 -15.14
CA TYR A 132 -14.58 4.62 -15.59
C TYR A 132 -15.54 3.61 -14.96
N TYR A 133 -15.71 3.63 -13.63
CA TYR A 133 -16.44 2.55 -12.95
C TYR A 133 -17.91 2.87 -12.71
N GLU A 134 -18.33 4.13 -12.54
CA GLU A 134 -19.75 4.50 -12.37
C GLU A 134 -20.43 4.78 -13.73
N ASP A 135 -19.72 5.35 -14.70
CA ASP A 135 -20.32 5.72 -15.99
C ASP A 135 -20.01 4.68 -17.07
N TYR A 136 -18.74 4.52 -17.46
CA TYR A 136 -18.38 3.65 -18.59
C TYR A 136 -18.74 2.17 -18.34
N LEU A 137 -18.29 1.56 -17.23
CA LEU A 137 -18.58 0.15 -16.98
C LEU A 137 -20.06 -0.11 -16.71
N LYS A 138 -20.74 0.76 -15.97
CA LYS A 138 -22.17 0.64 -15.68
C LYS A 138 -23.01 0.78 -16.94
N SER A 139 -22.66 1.71 -17.83
CA SER A 139 -23.33 1.89 -19.13
C SER A 139 -23.11 0.68 -20.04
N LYS A 140 -21.89 0.12 -20.06
CA LYS A 140 -21.53 -1.01 -20.92
C LYS A 140 -22.08 -2.35 -20.44
N TYR A 141 -22.22 -2.53 -19.12
CA TYR A 141 -22.66 -3.78 -18.49
C TYR A 141 -23.76 -3.55 -17.44
N PRO A 142 -24.91 -2.99 -17.82
CA PRO A 142 -25.91 -2.49 -16.87
C PRO A 142 -26.52 -3.60 -15.99
N VAL A 143 -26.61 -4.82 -16.47
CA VAL A 143 -27.20 -5.96 -15.74
C VAL A 143 -26.20 -6.59 -14.77
N GLU A 144 -24.95 -6.75 -15.20
CA GLU A 144 -23.89 -7.40 -14.44
C GLU A 144 -23.13 -6.46 -13.51
N TYR A 145 -23.25 -5.15 -13.74
CA TYR A 145 -22.50 -4.14 -12.97
C TYR A 145 -22.84 -4.19 -11.48
N LYS A 146 -21.80 -4.22 -10.68
CA LYS A 146 -21.85 -4.08 -9.22
C LYS A 146 -20.83 -3.05 -8.79
N ASP A 147 -21.09 -2.35 -7.68
CA ASP A 147 -20.12 -1.41 -7.11
C ASP A 147 -18.74 -2.08 -6.89
N LEU A 148 -17.74 -1.59 -7.58
CA LEU A 148 -16.36 -2.11 -7.52
C LEU A 148 -15.68 -1.86 -6.19
N ARG A 149 -16.10 -0.86 -5.41
CA ARG A 149 -15.48 -0.49 -4.12
C ARG A 149 -15.35 -1.69 -3.18
N SER A 150 -16.42 -2.48 -3.07
CA SER A 150 -16.40 -3.68 -2.22
C SER A 150 -15.39 -4.73 -2.69
N SER A 151 -15.16 -4.81 -4.00
CA SER A 151 -14.17 -5.73 -4.59
C SER A 151 -12.75 -5.26 -4.32
N PHE A 152 -12.50 -3.96 -4.45
CA PHE A 152 -11.21 -3.35 -4.12
C PHE A 152 -10.87 -3.52 -2.64
N ILE A 153 -11.79 -3.18 -1.73
CA ILE A 153 -11.59 -3.39 -0.27
C ILE A 153 -11.21 -4.84 0.04
N THR A 154 -11.79 -5.80 -0.66
CA THR A 154 -11.56 -7.23 -0.42
C THR A 154 -10.11 -7.65 -0.69
N ILE A 155 -9.42 -6.99 -1.62
CA ILE A 155 -8.03 -7.33 -1.99
C ILE A 155 -6.97 -6.54 -1.21
N ASP A 156 -7.36 -5.55 -0.40
CA ASP A 156 -6.40 -4.76 0.39
C ASP A 156 -5.60 -5.65 1.34
N GLY A 157 -4.30 -5.47 1.36
CA GLY A 157 -3.37 -6.26 2.16
C GLY A 157 -3.08 -7.67 1.64
N MET A 158 -3.64 -8.10 0.52
CA MET A 158 -3.36 -9.43 -0.03
C MET A 158 -1.90 -9.58 -0.47
N THR A 159 -1.26 -10.67 -0.03
CA THR A 159 0.11 -11.06 -0.40
C THR A 159 0.14 -12.20 -1.43
N ASN A 160 -0.99 -12.86 -1.67
CA ASN A 160 -1.13 -14.04 -2.52
C ASN A 160 -2.00 -13.78 -3.75
N PHE A 161 -1.74 -12.68 -4.45
CA PHE A 161 -2.42 -12.33 -5.68
C PHE A 161 -1.41 -12.24 -6.84
N ALA A 162 -0.82 -13.38 -7.17
CA ALA A 162 0.29 -13.47 -8.11
C ALA A 162 -0.06 -12.92 -9.50
N GLU A 163 -1.28 -13.17 -10.00
CA GLU A 163 -1.74 -12.74 -11.32
C GLU A 163 -1.74 -11.21 -11.41
N LEU A 164 -2.26 -10.51 -10.38
CA LEU A 164 -2.29 -9.05 -10.35
C LEU A 164 -0.88 -8.45 -10.22
N VAL A 165 -0.03 -9.06 -9.39
CA VAL A 165 1.39 -8.64 -9.26
C VAL A 165 2.14 -8.82 -10.57
N PHE A 166 1.91 -9.92 -11.28
CA PHE A 166 2.51 -10.18 -12.59
C PHE A 166 2.08 -9.14 -13.63
N LEU A 167 0.78 -8.81 -13.64
CA LEU A 167 0.22 -7.75 -14.50
C LEU A 167 0.90 -6.40 -14.25
N LEU A 168 1.06 -5.99 -12.99
CA LEU A 168 1.72 -4.72 -12.63
C LEU A 168 3.20 -4.72 -13.06
N ARG A 169 3.90 -5.86 -12.94
CA ARG A 169 5.27 -5.99 -13.44
C ARG A 169 5.36 -5.92 -14.97
N GLN A 170 4.39 -6.45 -15.69
CA GLN A 170 4.32 -6.31 -17.15
C GLN A 170 4.17 -4.83 -17.54
N ILE A 171 3.30 -4.08 -16.86
CA ILE A 171 3.13 -2.62 -17.04
C ILE A 171 4.45 -1.90 -16.82
N ARG A 172 5.15 -2.16 -15.70
CA ARG A 172 6.43 -1.52 -15.36
C ARG A 172 7.50 -1.72 -16.43
N ASN A 173 7.50 -2.87 -17.09
CA ASN A 173 8.50 -3.25 -18.07
C ASN A 173 8.11 -2.92 -19.51
N PHE A 174 6.91 -2.45 -19.77
CA PHE A 174 6.43 -2.15 -21.11
C PHE A 174 7.10 -0.89 -21.69
N ARG A 175 7.52 -0.95 -22.96
CA ARG A 175 8.25 0.14 -23.65
C ARG A 175 7.67 0.49 -25.03
N GLY A 176 6.53 -0.08 -25.40
CA GLY A 176 5.85 0.25 -26.65
C GLY A 176 5.36 1.71 -26.66
N THR A 177 5.10 2.25 -27.84
CA THR A 177 4.69 3.66 -28.05
C THR A 177 3.47 3.75 -28.95
N GLY A 178 2.90 4.96 -29.06
CA GLY A 178 1.78 5.25 -29.94
C GLY A 178 0.53 4.45 -29.61
N ILE A 179 -0.21 4.04 -30.66
CA ILE A 179 -1.46 3.30 -30.51
C ILE A 179 -1.27 1.97 -29.77
N ALA A 180 -0.10 1.32 -29.93
CA ALA A 180 0.20 0.07 -29.24
C ALA A 180 0.26 0.25 -27.72
N ALA A 181 0.84 1.34 -27.23
CA ALA A 181 0.87 1.67 -25.81
C ALA A 181 -0.52 1.95 -25.26
N LYS A 182 -1.32 2.75 -25.98
CA LYS A 182 -2.69 3.08 -25.58
C LYS A 182 -3.55 1.83 -25.43
N LEU A 183 -3.57 0.97 -26.43
CA LEU A 183 -4.31 -0.31 -26.36
C LEU A 183 -3.79 -1.23 -25.28
N TYR A 184 -2.47 -1.28 -25.07
CA TYR A 184 -1.85 -2.08 -24.02
C TYR A 184 -2.32 -1.66 -22.65
N TYR A 185 -2.25 -0.35 -22.32
CA TYR A 185 -2.65 0.15 -21.02
C TYR A 185 -4.16 0.03 -20.77
N GLU A 186 -4.99 0.30 -21.76
CA GLU A 186 -6.45 0.09 -21.68
C GLU A 186 -6.78 -1.38 -21.40
N GLY A 187 -6.14 -2.29 -22.13
CA GLY A 187 -6.27 -3.75 -21.91
C GLY A 187 -5.84 -4.17 -20.52
N LYS A 188 -4.71 -3.64 -20.00
CA LYS A 188 -4.20 -3.97 -18.68
C LYS A 188 -5.10 -3.45 -17.55
N VAL A 189 -5.71 -2.28 -17.69
CA VAL A 189 -6.68 -1.79 -16.71
C VAL A 189 -7.93 -2.67 -16.68
N ALA A 190 -8.47 -3.04 -17.85
CA ALA A 190 -9.62 -3.93 -17.94
C ALA A 190 -9.32 -5.34 -17.36
N GLU A 191 -8.16 -5.90 -17.67
CA GLU A 191 -7.68 -7.17 -17.11
C GLU A 191 -7.56 -7.10 -15.58
N ALA A 192 -6.94 -6.04 -15.04
CA ALA A 192 -6.79 -5.84 -13.61
C ALA A 192 -8.14 -5.78 -12.88
N VAL A 193 -9.09 -4.99 -13.40
CA VAL A 193 -10.44 -4.89 -12.83
C VAL A 193 -11.15 -6.24 -12.86
N SER A 194 -11.02 -7.00 -13.95
CA SER A 194 -11.58 -8.36 -14.06
C SER A 194 -11.01 -9.30 -13.01
N LEU A 195 -9.69 -9.33 -12.84
CA LEU A 195 -9.01 -10.14 -11.83
C LEU A 195 -9.47 -9.78 -10.41
N ILE A 196 -9.60 -8.49 -10.09
CA ILE A 196 -10.05 -8.00 -8.78
C ILE A 196 -11.49 -8.44 -8.49
N VAL A 197 -12.39 -8.26 -9.45
CA VAL A 197 -13.79 -8.66 -9.31
C VAL A 197 -13.93 -10.17 -9.09
N GLU A 198 -13.21 -10.98 -9.86
CA GLU A 198 -13.26 -12.43 -9.73
C GLU A 198 -12.67 -12.91 -8.39
N LYS A 199 -11.52 -12.34 -7.97
CA LYS A 199 -10.92 -12.63 -6.67
C LYS A 199 -11.86 -12.29 -5.52
N ALA A 200 -12.55 -11.15 -5.59
CA ALA A 200 -13.52 -10.72 -4.58
C ALA A 200 -14.75 -11.64 -4.53
N LYS A 201 -15.26 -12.12 -5.68
CA LYS A 201 -16.35 -13.10 -5.72
C LYS A 201 -15.95 -14.42 -5.04
N ALA A 202 -14.75 -14.93 -5.34
CA ALA A 202 -14.23 -16.14 -4.71
C ALA A 202 -14.09 -15.97 -3.20
N HIS A 203 -13.59 -14.80 -2.75
CA HIS A 203 -13.44 -14.52 -1.31
C HIS A 203 -14.78 -14.41 -0.59
N LYS A 204 -15.81 -13.78 -1.16
CA LYS A 204 -17.15 -13.65 -0.57
C LYS A 204 -17.84 -15.01 -0.39
N LYS A 205 -17.64 -15.96 -1.30
CA LYS A 205 -18.17 -17.32 -1.17
C LYS A 205 -17.63 -18.06 0.07
N THR A 206 -16.36 -17.79 0.41
CA THR A 206 -15.68 -18.46 1.53
C THR A 206 -15.81 -17.71 2.85
N HIS A 207 -16.12 -16.40 2.83
CA HIS A 207 -16.17 -15.54 4.03
C HIS A 207 -17.35 -14.55 3.96
N PRO A 208 -18.58 -14.99 4.32
CA PRO A 208 -19.72 -14.07 4.41
C PRO A 208 -19.49 -13.04 5.52
N SER A 209 -19.51 -11.74 5.18
CA SER A 209 -19.31 -10.68 6.17
C SER A 209 -20.55 -10.47 7.03
N LYS A 210 -20.38 -10.50 8.37
CA LYS A 210 -21.38 -10.06 9.33
C LYS A 210 -20.98 -8.68 9.85
N SER A 211 -21.94 -7.82 10.17
CA SER A 211 -21.68 -6.54 10.83
C SER A 211 -21.03 -6.75 12.20
N ILE A 212 -20.01 -5.96 12.53
CA ILE A 212 -19.36 -6.00 13.84
C ILE A 212 -20.24 -5.24 14.84
N SER A 213 -20.59 -5.85 15.96
CA SER A 213 -21.33 -5.18 17.02
C SER A 213 -20.46 -4.13 17.74
N ARG A 214 -21.08 -3.14 18.40
CA ARG A 214 -20.36 -2.15 19.21
C ARG A 214 -19.53 -2.82 20.31
N GLN A 215 -20.10 -3.79 21.00
CA GLN A 215 -19.39 -4.54 22.04
C GLN A 215 -18.17 -5.28 21.49
N ASP A 216 -18.27 -5.86 20.28
CA ASP A 216 -17.13 -6.50 19.63
C ASP A 216 -16.05 -5.48 19.26
N MET A 217 -16.44 -4.28 18.81
CA MET A 217 -15.49 -3.20 18.49
C MET A 217 -14.74 -2.74 19.75
N ASP A 218 -15.44 -2.57 20.87
CA ASP A 218 -14.81 -2.20 22.15
C ASP A 218 -13.79 -3.27 22.60
N GLY A 219 -14.16 -4.56 22.46
CA GLY A 219 -13.24 -5.69 22.72
C GLY A 219 -12.01 -5.68 21.80
N LEU A 220 -12.18 -5.36 20.52
CA LEU A 220 -11.05 -5.25 19.59
C LEU A 220 -10.14 -4.07 19.92
N THR A 221 -10.70 -2.94 20.37
CA THR A 221 -9.92 -1.78 20.83
C THR A 221 -9.04 -2.15 22.03
N ALA A 222 -9.57 -2.90 22.99
CA ALA A 222 -8.78 -3.40 24.12
C ALA A 222 -7.67 -4.37 23.67
N VAL A 223 -7.94 -5.24 22.68
CA VAL A 223 -6.94 -6.15 22.11
C VAL A 223 -5.82 -5.38 21.40
N THR A 224 -6.14 -4.37 20.59
CA THR A 224 -5.11 -3.57 19.90
C THR A 224 -4.26 -2.79 20.90
N ALA A 225 -4.85 -2.19 21.92
CA ALA A 225 -4.11 -1.51 22.99
C ALA A 225 -3.15 -2.47 23.70
N TYR A 226 -3.62 -3.67 24.07
CA TYR A 226 -2.76 -4.69 24.68
C TYR A 226 -1.59 -5.09 23.78
N ILE A 227 -1.84 -5.31 22.49
CA ILE A 227 -0.77 -5.65 21.53
C ILE A 227 0.23 -4.49 21.41
N ASP A 228 -0.25 -3.25 21.37
CA ASP A 228 0.59 -2.07 21.24
C ASP A 228 1.56 -1.89 22.43
N ASP A 229 1.15 -2.29 23.62
CA ASP A 229 1.99 -2.27 24.82
C ASP A 229 2.93 -3.49 24.95
N HIS A 230 2.58 -4.63 24.32
CA HIS A 230 3.25 -5.92 24.58
C HIS A 230 3.81 -6.60 23.31
N PHE A 231 3.84 -5.94 22.15
CA PHE A 231 4.21 -6.56 20.86
C PHE A 231 5.60 -7.23 20.84
N SER A 232 6.53 -6.76 21.68
CA SER A 232 7.89 -7.33 21.78
C SER A 232 7.94 -8.65 22.56
N SER A 233 6.91 -8.95 23.33
CA SER A 233 6.79 -10.17 24.14
C SER A 233 6.07 -11.28 23.37
N GLU A 234 6.04 -12.48 23.95
CA GLU A 234 5.19 -13.55 23.44
C GLU A 234 3.72 -13.26 23.74
N ILE A 235 2.89 -13.22 22.71
CA ILE A 235 1.46 -12.96 22.82
C ILE A 235 0.66 -14.21 22.44
N HIS A 236 -0.08 -14.74 23.40
CA HIS A 236 -0.95 -15.89 23.18
C HIS A 236 -2.34 -15.45 22.73
N LEU A 237 -2.86 -16.05 21.65
CA LEU A 237 -4.16 -15.69 21.06
C LEU A 237 -5.33 -15.96 22.04
N GLU A 238 -5.20 -16.96 22.90
CA GLU A 238 -6.17 -17.30 23.95
C GLU A 238 -6.28 -16.17 24.99
N HIS A 239 -5.17 -15.50 25.28
CA HIS A 239 -5.18 -14.33 26.18
C HIS A 239 -5.90 -13.15 25.52
N LEU A 240 -5.64 -12.88 24.25
CA LEU A 240 -6.35 -11.84 23.50
C LEU A 240 -7.85 -12.12 23.38
N ALA A 241 -8.22 -13.39 23.23
CA ALA A 241 -9.62 -13.81 23.19
C ALA A 241 -10.35 -13.51 24.52
N ARG A 242 -9.68 -13.70 25.65
CA ARG A 242 -10.19 -13.30 26.98
C ARG A 242 -10.35 -11.80 27.13
N ILE A 243 -9.34 -11.00 26.69
CA ILE A 243 -9.42 -9.53 26.70
C ILE A 243 -10.64 -9.05 25.89
N ALA A 244 -10.85 -9.63 24.71
CA ALA A 244 -11.98 -9.27 23.84
C ALA A 244 -13.35 -9.82 24.33
N CYS A 245 -13.37 -10.66 25.35
CA CYS A 245 -14.56 -11.44 25.74
C CYS A 245 -15.17 -12.21 24.55
N MET A 246 -14.32 -12.80 23.69
CA MET A 246 -14.71 -13.52 22.47
C MET A 246 -14.11 -14.93 22.46
N GLY A 247 -14.81 -15.87 21.78
CA GLY A 247 -14.19 -17.12 21.37
C GLY A 247 -13.09 -16.87 20.33
N LEU A 248 -12.05 -17.70 20.31
CA LEU A 248 -10.85 -17.54 19.47
C LEU A 248 -11.17 -17.39 17.97
N THR A 249 -12.10 -18.18 17.46
CA THR A 249 -12.53 -18.12 16.05
C THR A 249 -13.22 -16.79 15.73
N LYS A 250 -14.10 -16.32 16.63
CA LYS A 250 -14.78 -15.04 16.50
C LYS A 250 -13.77 -13.90 16.54
N LEU A 251 -12.82 -13.92 17.49
CA LEU A 251 -11.77 -12.90 17.58
C LEU A 251 -10.98 -12.81 16.29
N LYS A 252 -10.44 -13.92 15.78
CA LYS A 252 -9.65 -13.92 14.53
C LYS A 252 -10.41 -13.32 13.34
N TYR A 253 -11.67 -13.73 13.20
CA TYR A 253 -12.53 -13.24 12.12
C TYR A 253 -12.84 -11.75 12.27
N THR A 254 -13.33 -11.33 13.44
CA THR A 254 -13.76 -9.95 13.71
C THR A 254 -12.57 -8.98 13.67
N PHE A 255 -11.41 -9.42 14.21
CA PHE A 255 -10.17 -8.62 14.15
C PHE A 255 -9.74 -8.37 12.70
N LYS A 256 -9.71 -9.43 11.86
CA LYS A 256 -9.37 -9.30 10.45
C LYS A 256 -10.36 -8.40 9.70
N GLN A 257 -11.64 -8.48 10.04
CA GLN A 257 -12.67 -7.63 9.44
C GLN A 257 -12.50 -6.16 9.83
N ALA A 258 -12.18 -5.86 11.10
CA ALA A 258 -12.01 -4.49 11.60
C ALA A 258 -10.67 -3.86 11.16
N ASN A 259 -9.57 -4.61 11.28
CA ASN A 259 -8.21 -4.09 11.08
C ASN A 259 -7.63 -4.41 9.69
N GLN A 260 -8.38 -5.10 8.83
CA GLN A 260 -7.96 -5.51 7.47
C GLN A 260 -6.67 -6.36 7.43
N CYS A 261 -6.23 -6.86 8.58
CA CYS A 261 -5.08 -7.76 8.74
C CYS A 261 -5.35 -8.76 9.87
N THR A 262 -4.63 -9.87 9.86
CA THR A 262 -4.69 -10.84 10.96
C THR A 262 -4.00 -10.29 12.21
N ILE A 263 -4.30 -10.84 13.39
CA ILE A 263 -3.61 -10.49 14.65
C ILE A 263 -2.10 -10.69 14.52
N THR A 264 -1.66 -11.79 13.91
CA THR A 264 -0.25 -12.09 13.71
C THR A 264 0.44 -11.05 12.81
N GLU A 265 -0.22 -10.64 11.72
CA GLU A 265 0.28 -9.56 10.85
C GLU A 265 0.32 -8.22 11.59
N TYR A 266 -0.68 -7.90 12.41
CA TYR A 266 -0.70 -6.70 13.22
C TYR A 266 0.49 -6.63 14.18
N ILE A 267 0.74 -7.72 14.93
CA ILE A 267 1.90 -7.84 15.83
C ILE A 267 3.22 -7.72 15.03
N GLN A 268 3.32 -8.41 13.90
CA GLN A 268 4.50 -8.33 13.04
C GLN A 268 4.75 -6.90 12.54
N ASN A 269 3.71 -6.18 12.14
CA ASN A 269 3.84 -4.80 11.69
C ASN A 269 4.36 -3.88 12.79
N LYS A 270 3.86 -4.02 14.03
CA LYS A 270 4.38 -3.26 15.19
C LYS A 270 5.85 -3.55 15.46
N ARG A 271 6.26 -4.83 15.41
CA ARG A 271 7.66 -5.24 15.56
C ARG A 271 8.55 -4.64 14.47
N MET A 272 8.10 -4.63 13.21
CA MET A 272 8.87 -4.07 12.10
C MET A 272 9.00 -2.54 12.22
N ASN A 273 7.93 -1.83 12.61
CA ASN A 273 7.99 -0.39 12.85
C ASN A 273 9.01 -0.03 13.93
N HIS A 274 9.02 -0.77 15.04
CA HIS A 274 9.98 -0.54 16.11
C HIS A 274 11.42 -0.90 15.68
N ALA A 275 11.60 -1.97 14.88
CA ALA A 275 12.89 -2.32 14.31
C ALA A 275 13.44 -1.21 13.39
N GLU A 276 12.61 -0.60 12.57
CA GLU A 276 13.01 0.53 11.72
C GLU A 276 13.47 1.73 12.55
N GLN A 277 12.75 2.06 13.62
CA GLN A 277 13.15 3.13 14.55
C GLN A 277 14.53 2.83 15.17
N LEU A 278 14.74 1.61 15.68
CA LEU A 278 16.02 1.22 16.26
C LEU A 278 17.16 1.22 15.23
N LEU A 279 16.90 0.79 13.99
CA LEU A 279 17.89 0.80 12.91
C LEU A 279 18.34 2.21 12.53
N THR A 280 17.45 3.20 12.64
CA THR A 280 17.73 4.58 12.28
C THR A 280 18.28 5.44 13.42
N SER A 281 17.95 5.08 14.67
CA SER A 281 18.26 5.90 15.85
C SER A 281 19.36 5.33 16.74
N THR A 282 19.84 4.10 16.47
CA THR A 282 20.84 3.41 17.32
C THR A 282 21.87 2.65 16.50
N ASP A 283 23.05 2.40 17.11
CA ASP A 283 24.11 1.55 16.56
C ASP A 283 24.02 0.09 17.02
N LEU A 284 22.89 -0.33 17.60
CA LEU A 284 22.67 -1.70 18.06
C LEU A 284 22.90 -2.73 16.94
N HIS A 285 23.53 -3.85 17.26
CA HIS A 285 23.68 -4.96 16.30
C HIS A 285 22.31 -5.52 15.88
N ILE A 286 22.23 -6.05 14.66
CA ILE A 286 20.98 -6.59 14.11
C ILE A 286 20.37 -7.68 14.99
N ASN A 287 21.19 -8.52 15.63
CA ASN A 287 20.72 -9.56 16.58
C ASN A 287 20.12 -8.94 17.84
N GLN A 288 20.67 -7.82 18.34
CA GLN A 288 20.11 -7.10 19.49
C GLN A 288 18.76 -6.48 19.13
N ILE A 289 18.68 -5.85 17.96
CA ILE A 289 17.41 -5.31 17.47
C ILE A 289 16.38 -6.43 17.31
N ALA A 290 16.76 -7.55 16.68
CA ALA A 290 15.86 -8.70 16.53
C ALA A 290 15.31 -9.14 17.89
N TYR A 291 16.15 -9.25 18.91
CA TYR A 291 15.75 -9.63 20.26
C TYR A 291 14.82 -8.62 20.91
N ILE A 292 15.15 -7.30 20.84
CA ILE A 292 14.34 -6.22 21.41
C ILE A 292 12.94 -6.19 20.81
N VAL A 293 12.80 -6.47 19.53
CA VAL A 293 11.49 -6.48 18.86
C VAL A 293 10.77 -7.84 18.92
N GLY A 294 11.28 -8.79 19.72
CA GLY A 294 10.63 -10.06 20.03
C GLY A 294 10.93 -11.21 19.07
N TYR A 295 12.11 -11.23 18.44
CA TYR A 295 12.59 -12.35 17.62
C TYR A 295 13.85 -12.98 18.23
N HIS A 296 13.79 -14.25 18.61
CA HIS A 296 14.95 -15.01 19.10
C HIS A 296 15.89 -15.46 17.96
N ASN A 297 15.45 -15.40 16.69
CA ASN A 297 16.22 -15.79 15.53
C ASN A 297 16.40 -14.60 14.59
N SER A 298 17.62 -14.08 14.49
CA SER A 298 17.96 -12.91 13.66
C SER A 298 17.85 -13.17 12.16
N SER A 299 18.03 -14.42 11.70
CA SER A 299 17.84 -14.76 10.28
C SER A 299 16.37 -14.69 9.91
N ARG A 300 15.47 -15.22 10.75
CA ARG A 300 14.02 -15.10 10.57
C ARG A 300 13.58 -13.64 10.63
N PHE A 301 14.10 -12.86 11.57
CA PHE A 301 13.86 -11.42 11.65
C PHE A 301 14.24 -10.74 10.33
N SER A 302 15.47 -10.97 9.83
CA SER A 302 15.97 -10.34 8.60
C SER A 302 15.12 -10.68 7.37
N GLN A 303 14.64 -11.92 7.26
CA GLN A 303 13.73 -12.33 6.20
C GLN A 303 12.37 -11.61 6.28
N LEU A 304 11.78 -11.53 7.49
CA LEU A 304 10.50 -10.84 7.70
C LEU A 304 10.65 -9.33 7.49
N PHE A 305 11.77 -8.75 7.93
CA PHE A 305 12.09 -7.34 7.72
C PHE A 305 12.21 -7.03 6.22
N ARG A 306 12.97 -7.85 5.47
CA ARG A 306 13.06 -7.71 4.02
C ARG A 306 11.71 -7.88 3.32
N LYS A 307 10.90 -8.83 3.77
CA LYS A 307 9.53 -8.99 3.25
C LYS A 307 8.67 -7.75 3.51
N SER A 308 8.87 -7.06 4.65
CA SER A 308 8.11 -5.87 5.03
C SER A 308 8.58 -4.60 4.34
N THR A 309 9.89 -4.40 4.17
CA THR A 309 10.49 -3.15 3.67
C THR A 309 11.07 -3.24 2.27
N GLY A 310 11.27 -4.45 1.75
CA GLY A 310 12.02 -4.70 0.52
C GLY A 310 13.54 -4.78 0.69
N LEU A 311 14.07 -4.41 1.88
CA LEU A 311 15.50 -4.31 2.19
C LEU A 311 15.89 -5.21 3.36
N LEU A 312 17.13 -5.70 3.36
CA LEU A 312 17.71 -6.33 4.55
C LEU A 312 17.98 -5.26 5.65
N PRO A 313 17.96 -5.62 6.95
CA PRO A 313 18.20 -4.67 8.04
C PRO A 313 19.51 -3.87 7.89
N ASN A 314 20.60 -4.51 7.44
CA ASN A 314 21.87 -3.84 7.21
C ASN A 314 21.81 -2.87 6.01
N GLU A 315 21.07 -3.23 4.95
CA GLU A 315 20.85 -2.34 3.80
C GLU A 315 20.02 -1.14 4.23
N TYR A 316 18.94 -1.38 4.99
CA TYR A 316 18.08 -0.34 5.53
C TYR A 316 18.86 0.66 6.37
N ARG A 317 19.68 0.18 7.34
CA ARG A 317 20.55 1.04 8.15
C ARG A 317 21.50 1.86 7.29
N ARG A 318 22.18 1.23 6.33
CA ARG A 318 23.12 1.92 5.44
C ARG A 318 22.45 3.05 4.67
N PHE A 319 21.26 2.83 4.11
CA PHE A 319 20.52 3.87 3.41
C PHE A 319 20.10 5.03 4.32
N THR A 320 19.78 4.76 5.58
CA THR A 320 19.30 5.78 6.51
C THR A 320 20.42 6.56 7.23
N VAL A 321 21.61 5.98 7.38
CA VAL A 321 22.75 6.57 8.12
C VAL A 321 23.75 7.29 7.17
N THR A 322 23.84 6.94 5.89
CA THR A 322 24.83 7.50 4.93
C THR A 322 24.57 8.99 4.57
N SER A 323 23.75 9.70 5.30
CA SER A 323 23.42 11.12 5.11
C SER A 323 23.83 11.97 6.32
N LYS A 324 25.06 11.74 6.81
CA LYS A 324 25.75 12.66 7.75
C LYS A 324 26.97 13.26 7.08
#